data_2d27841e2b0d525cf7517672381c116a
#
_entry.id   2d27841e2b0d525cf7517672381c116a
#
_cell.length_a   1.000
_cell.length_b   1.000
_cell.length_c   1.000
_cell.angle_alpha   90.00
_cell.angle_beta   90.00
_cell.angle_gamma   90.00
#
_symmetry.space_group_name_H-M   'P 1'
#
loop_
_entity.id
_entity.type
_entity.pdbx_description
1 polymer ?
#
loop_
_entity_poly.entity_id
_entity_poly.type
_entity_poly.pdbx_seq_one_letter_code
_entity_poly.pdbx_strand_id
1 'polypeptide(L)'
;MTTYRIRILHELVGGLKETTAVRGLVRDLEERLRRSRAPYEGAPIPPELVEGRLPAGVLSAWLFVLPPEKATPPHRHPRSVQHSAVILGGGWGWVAGRRFELQPYDPAFPEKSILVIPEGAPHAFQPGHEGLVLMSFHTVRAEELQEVPVEAGPQPLEIAPPPPRPRSARVPPRAPARGGKAFPRKEKRR
;
A
#
# COMPACT_ATOMS: atom_id res chain seq x y z
N MET A 1 15.14 -17.78 6.68
CA MET A 1 15.62 -16.62 5.88
C MET A 1 14.53 -15.57 5.58
N THR A 2 13.32 -15.96 5.24
CA THR A 2 12.23 -15.04 4.85
C THR A 2 11.86 -14.02 5.94
N THR A 3 11.69 -14.43 7.19
CA THR A 3 11.27 -13.56 8.30
C THR A 3 12.25 -12.41 8.58
N TYR A 4 13.56 -12.68 8.56
CA TYR A 4 14.58 -11.66 8.77
C TYR A 4 14.58 -10.59 7.67
N ARG A 5 14.48 -11.02 6.40
CA ARG A 5 14.39 -10.12 5.24
C ARG A 5 13.16 -9.22 5.33
N ILE A 6 11.99 -9.80 5.64
CA ILE A 6 10.74 -9.05 5.79
C ILE A 6 10.86 -7.99 6.88
N ARG A 7 11.50 -8.29 8.03
CA ARG A 7 11.69 -7.31 9.09
C ARG A 7 12.53 -6.11 8.65
N ILE A 8 13.66 -6.36 7.97
CA ILE A 8 14.50 -5.27 7.45
C ILE A 8 13.73 -4.41 6.44
N LEU A 9 13.02 -5.04 5.50
CA LEU A 9 12.21 -4.32 4.52
C LEU A 9 11.10 -3.51 5.18
N HIS A 10 10.48 -4.05 6.22
CA HIS A 10 9.46 -3.38 7.00
C HIS A 10 10.01 -2.11 7.69
N GLU A 11 11.15 -2.20 8.36
CA GLU A 11 11.83 -1.06 8.98
C GLU A 11 12.21 -0.01 7.91
N LEU A 12 12.70 -0.46 6.76
CA LEU A 12 13.06 0.39 5.63
C LEU A 12 11.85 1.14 5.07
N VAL A 13 10.73 0.47 4.84
CA VAL A 13 9.47 1.09 4.39
C VAL A 13 9.00 2.15 5.38
N GLY A 14 9.00 1.83 6.68
CA GLY A 14 8.62 2.77 7.74
C GLY A 14 9.45 4.05 7.73
N GLY A 15 10.77 3.92 7.51
CA GLY A 15 11.67 5.07 7.42
C GLY A 15 11.55 5.86 6.11
N LEU A 16 11.36 5.18 4.98
CA LEU A 16 11.36 5.81 3.66
C LEU A 16 10.04 6.53 3.34
N LYS A 17 8.89 5.93 3.64
CA LYS A 17 7.57 6.45 3.23
C LYS A 17 7.30 7.88 3.70
N GLU A 18 7.94 8.30 4.78
CA GLU A 18 7.78 9.64 5.36
C GLU A 18 8.80 10.65 4.83
N THR A 19 9.81 10.23 4.05
CA THR A 19 10.85 11.14 3.54
C THR A 19 10.30 12.07 2.46
N THR A 20 10.85 13.28 2.40
CA THR A 20 10.50 14.25 1.34
C THR A 20 10.82 13.71 -0.05
N ALA A 21 11.92 12.93 -0.17
CA ALA A 21 12.34 12.34 -1.45
C ALA A 21 11.30 11.34 -1.97
N VAL A 22 10.82 10.41 -1.13
CA VAL A 22 9.78 9.44 -1.53
C VAL A 22 8.46 10.14 -1.84
N ARG A 23 8.03 11.09 -1.02
CA ARG A 23 6.81 11.88 -1.29
C ARG A 23 6.93 12.71 -2.58
N GLY A 24 8.12 13.22 -2.89
CA GLY A 24 8.42 13.90 -4.14
C GLY A 24 8.23 12.94 -5.33
N LEU A 25 8.88 11.78 -5.27
CA LEU A 25 8.78 10.78 -6.32
C LEU A 25 7.34 10.29 -6.54
N VAL A 26 6.55 10.12 -5.49
CA VAL A 26 5.11 9.78 -5.62
C VAL A 26 4.37 10.87 -6.41
N ARG A 27 4.55 12.16 -6.07
CA ARG A 27 3.91 13.26 -6.81
C ARG A 27 4.31 13.31 -8.28
N ASP A 28 5.59 13.07 -8.58
CA ASP A 28 6.09 13.05 -9.95
C ASP A 28 5.48 11.90 -10.76
N LEU A 29 5.32 10.73 -10.13
CA LEU A 29 4.66 9.57 -10.74
C LEU A 29 3.16 9.82 -10.95
N GLU A 30 2.47 10.44 -9.99
CA GLU A 30 1.07 10.84 -10.15
C GLU A 30 0.87 11.83 -11.30
N GLU A 31 1.79 12.79 -11.46
CA GLU A 31 1.74 13.74 -12.57
C GLU A 31 1.99 13.06 -13.91
N ARG A 32 2.96 12.14 -13.98
CA ARG A 32 3.20 11.31 -15.18
C ARG A 32 1.98 10.47 -15.52
N LEU A 33 1.37 9.82 -14.52
CA LEU A 33 0.17 9.00 -14.67
C LEU A 33 -1.02 9.78 -15.24
N ARG A 34 -1.23 11.02 -14.77
CA ARG A 34 -2.28 11.91 -15.30
C ARG A 34 -2.08 12.24 -16.77
N ARG A 35 -0.83 12.35 -17.23
CA ARG A 35 -0.49 12.66 -18.63
C ARG A 35 -0.52 11.42 -19.52
N SER A 36 0.03 10.30 -19.07
CA SER A 36 0.17 9.07 -19.89
C SER A 36 -1.13 8.30 -20.03
N ARG A 37 -2.06 8.43 -19.08
CA ARG A 37 -3.25 7.57 -18.95
C ARG A 37 -2.92 6.07 -18.87
N ALA A 38 -1.68 5.75 -18.49
CA ALA A 38 -1.22 4.37 -18.31
C ALA A 38 -2.03 3.65 -17.22
N PRO A 39 -2.00 2.31 -17.16
CA PRO A 39 -2.58 1.57 -16.03
C PRO A 39 -1.86 1.82 -14.72
N TYR A 40 -0.59 2.17 -14.76
CA TYR A 40 0.24 2.56 -13.63
C TYR A 40 1.51 3.28 -14.13
N GLU A 41 2.18 3.95 -13.22
CA GLU A 41 3.52 4.50 -13.43
C GLU A 41 4.46 3.99 -12.33
N GLY A 42 5.74 3.79 -12.69
CA GLY A 42 6.75 3.33 -11.76
C GLY A 42 8.09 3.98 -11.99
N ALA A 43 8.89 4.05 -10.93
CA ALA A 43 10.29 4.48 -11.02
C ALA A 43 11.12 3.80 -9.92
N PRO A 44 12.41 3.54 -10.17
CA PRO A 44 13.33 3.10 -9.13
C PRO A 44 13.46 4.18 -8.06
N ILE A 45 13.51 3.75 -6.80
CA ILE A 45 13.89 4.63 -5.69
C ILE A 45 15.39 4.94 -5.86
N PRO A 46 15.80 6.21 -5.74
CA PRO A 46 17.19 6.60 -5.86
C PRO A 46 18.11 5.73 -4.98
N PRO A 47 19.20 5.18 -5.54
CA PRO A 47 20.08 4.25 -4.82
C PRO A 47 20.57 4.81 -3.48
N GLU A 48 20.87 6.09 -3.41
CA GLU A 48 21.36 6.77 -2.20
C GLU A 48 20.38 6.71 -1.01
N LEU A 49 19.11 6.47 -1.26
CA LEU A 49 18.09 6.30 -0.20
C LEU A 49 18.05 4.89 0.36
N VAL A 50 18.56 3.90 -0.37
CA VAL A 50 18.45 2.48 -0.03
C VAL A 50 19.80 1.76 0.06
N GLU A 51 20.88 2.37 -0.43
CA GLU A 51 22.22 1.79 -0.40
C GLU A 51 22.66 1.44 1.03
N GLY A 52 23.23 0.25 1.21
CA GLY A 52 23.63 -0.28 2.53
C GLY A 52 22.46 -0.64 3.47
N ARG A 53 21.21 -0.41 3.06
CA ARG A 53 20.01 -0.66 3.86
C ARG A 53 19.18 -1.84 3.36
N LEU A 54 19.34 -2.25 2.11
CA LEU A 54 18.66 -3.40 1.55
C LEU A 54 19.17 -4.69 2.18
N PRO A 55 18.30 -5.65 2.52
CA PRO A 55 18.73 -6.95 3.03
C PRO A 55 19.43 -7.76 1.94
N ALA A 56 20.31 -8.66 2.34
CA ALA A 56 21.06 -9.51 1.42
C ALA A 56 20.14 -10.21 0.39
N GLY A 57 20.51 -10.09 -0.89
CA GLY A 57 19.77 -10.64 -2.03
C GLY A 57 18.58 -9.80 -2.49
N VAL A 58 18.38 -8.60 -1.96
CA VAL A 58 17.50 -7.56 -2.55
C VAL A 58 18.39 -6.51 -3.18
N LEU A 59 18.19 -6.22 -4.45
CA LEU A 59 19.12 -5.44 -5.26
C LEU A 59 18.52 -4.13 -5.79
N SER A 60 17.20 -3.97 -5.75
CA SER A 60 16.55 -2.73 -6.15
C SER A 60 15.26 -2.48 -5.37
N ALA A 61 14.88 -1.20 -5.33
CA ALA A 61 13.63 -0.72 -4.74
C ALA A 61 12.92 0.20 -5.74
N TRP A 62 11.60 0.11 -5.80
CA TRP A 62 10.76 0.83 -6.75
C TRP A 62 9.56 1.45 -6.05
N LEU A 63 9.05 2.54 -6.61
CA LEU A 63 7.72 3.06 -6.32
C LEU A 63 6.82 2.86 -7.54
N PHE A 64 5.59 2.41 -7.29
CA PHE A 64 4.54 2.30 -8.29
C PHE A 64 3.30 3.05 -7.81
N VAL A 65 2.71 3.82 -8.70
CA VAL A 65 1.45 4.54 -8.47
C VAL A 65 0.40 4.00 -9.43
N LEU A 66 -0.69 3.53 -8.88
CA LEU A 66 -1.81 2.94 -9.59
C LEU A 66 -3.06 3.81 -9.37
N PRO A 67 -3.74 4.22 -10.46
CA PRO A 67 -4.93 5.05 -10.32
C PRO A 67 -6.09 4.26 -9.71
N PRO A 68 -7.11 4.94 -9.15
CA PRO A 68 -8.29 4.28 -8.61
C PRO A 68 -8.92 3.29 -9.59
N GLU A 69 -9.33 2.14 -9.06
CA GLU A 69 -10.16 1.12 -9.71
C GLU A 69 -9.60 0.50 -11.00
N LYS A 70 -8.40 0.88 -11.42
CA LYS A 70 -7.77 0.38 -12.65
C LYS A 70 -6.77 -0.72 -12.34
N ALA A 71 -7.11 -1.97 -12.66
CA ALA A 71 -6.22 -3.11 -12.48
C ALA A 71 -4.95 -3.00 -13.35
N THR A 72 -3.83 -3.48 -12.83
CA THR A 72 -2.65 -3.70 -13.67
C THR A 72 -2.87 -4.89 -14.59
N PRO A 73 -2.30 -4.87 -15.81
CA PRO A 73 -2.23 -6.08 -16.61
C PRO A 73 -1.53 -7.21 -15.83
N PRO A 74 -2.01 -8.46 -15.90
CA PRO A 74 -1.30 -9.59 -15.34
C PRO A 74 0.08 -9.74 -15.95
N HIS A 75 1.10 -9.88 -15.11
CA HIS A 75 2.48 -10.04 -15.53
C HIS A 75 3.27 -10.90 -14.54
N ARG A 76 4.51 -11.21 -14.87
CA ARG A 76 5.45 -11.92 -14.01
C ARG A 76 6.86 -11.35 -14.15
N HIS A 77 7.66 -11.52 -13.12
CA HIS A 77 9.10 -11.24 -13.15
C HIS A 77 9.87 -12.56 -13.19
N PRO A 78 10.40 -12.98 -14.36
CA PRO A 78 10.97 -14.33 -14.54
C PRO A 78 12.15 -14.66 -13.62
N ARG A 79 12.89 -13.64 -13.17
CA ARG A 79 14.13 -13.79 -12.40
C ARG A 79 14.14 -13.00 -11.09
N SER A 80 12.97 -12.51 -10.65
CA SER A 80 12.90 -11.70 -9.45
C SER A 80 11.82 -12.19 -8.48
N VAL A 81 12.20 -12.33 -7.23
CA VAL A 81 11.25 -12.31 -6.12
C VAL A 81 10.92 -10.85 -5.83
N GLN A 82 9.64 -10.52 -5.74
CA GLN A 82 9.17 -9.19 -5.40
C GLN A 82 8.59 -9.17 -3.99
N HIS A 83 8.91 -8.11 -3.25
CA HIS A 83 8.34 -7.83 -1.93
C HIS A 83 7.65 -6.47 -2.01
N SER A 84 6.33 -6.42 -1.90
CA SER A 84 5.56 -5.19 -2.08
C SER A 84 4.88 -4.77 -0.79
N ALA A 85 5.10 -3.52 -0.39
CA ALA A 85 4.41 -2.87 0.72
C ALA A 85 3.50 -1.75 0.20
N VAL A 86 2.29 -1.67 0.72
CA VAL A 86 1.38 -0.55 0.45
C VAL A 86 1.78 0.62 1.32
N ILE A 87 2.08 1.77 0.74
CA ILE A 87 2.40 2.99 1.49
C ILE A 87 1.26 4.00 1.51
N LEU A 88 0.38 3.98 0.51
CA LEU A 88 -0.85 4.77 0.45
C LEU A 88 -1.96 3.98 -0.25
N GLY A 89 -3.21 4.23 0.15
CA GLY A 89 -4.38 3.60 -0.44
C GLY A 89 -4.53 2.14 -0.02
N GLY A 90 -5.10 1.33 -0.90
CA GLY A 90 -5.33 -0.10 -0.66
C GLY A 90 -6.03 -0.75 -1.84
N GLY A 91 -6.37 -2.02 -1.70
CA GLY A 91 -7.03 -2.78 -2.75
C GLY A 91 -6.79 -4.28 -2.66
N TRP A 92 -6.55 -4.90 -3.81
CA TRP A 92 -6.35 -6.34 -3.92
C TRP A 92 -5.11 -6.66 -4.75
N GLY A 93 -4.39 -7.70 -4.35
CA GLY A 93 -3.35 -8.35 -5.15
C GLY A 93 -3.76 -9.78 -5.49
N TRP A 94 -3.40 -10.23 -6.68
CA TRP A 94 -3.49 -11.64 -7.09
C TRP A 94 -2.08 -12.15 -7.33
N VAL A 95 -1.75 -13.28 -6.74
CA VAL A 95 -0.48 -13.95 -6.93
C VAL A 95 -0.74 -15.43 -7.16
N ALA A 96 -0.36 -15.96 -8.32
CA ALA A 96 -0.56 -17.36 -8.71
C ALA A 96 -2.01 -17.84 -8.45
N GLY A 97 -3.00 -17.03 -8.84
CA GLY A 97 -4.44 -17.32 -8.70
C GLY A 97 -5.02 -17.10 -7.29
N ARG A 98 -4.22 -16.73 -6.31
CA ARG A 98 -4.70 -16.42 -4.94
C ARG A 98 -4.87 -14.92 -4.76
N ARG A 99 -5.95 -14.51 -4.11
CA ARG A 99 -6.25 -13.11 -3.79
C ARG A 99 -5.77 -12.76 -2.38
N PHE A 100 -5.19 -11.57 -2.27
CA PHE A 100 -4.71 -10.98 -1.02
C PHE A 100 -5.28 -9.58 -0.88
N GLU A 101 -5.78 -9.24 0.28
CA GLU A 101 -6.14 -7.87 0.62
C GLU A 101 -4.87 -7.05 0.83
N LEU A 102 -4.82 -5.87 0.21
CA LEU A 102 -3.72 -4.94 0.31
C LEU A 102 -4.13 -3.81 1.24
N GLN A 103 -3.50 -3.75 2.41
CA GLN A 103 -3.74 -2.72 3.40
C GLN A 103 -2.51 -1.83 3.55
N PRO A 104 -2.69 -0.55 3.93
CA PRO A 104 -1.56 0.32 4.20
C PRO A 104 -0.61 -0.29 5.23
N TYR A 105 0.67 0.01 5.05
CA TYR A 105 1.73 -0.38 5.96
C TYR A 105 1.38 -0.10 7.42
N ASP A 106 1.42 -1.14 8.25
CA ASP A 106 1.18 -1.08 9.69
C ASP A 106 2.42 -1.57 10.44
N PRO A 107 3.08 -0.70 11.23
CA PRO A 107 4.25 -1.08 12.01
C PRO A 107 3.98 -2.16 13.07
N ALA A 108 2.73 -2.36 13.47
CA ALA A 108 2.37 -3.39 14.44
C ALA A 108 2.29 -4.81 13.83
N PHE A 109 2.14 -4.91 12.51
CA PHE A 109 1.95 -6.19 11.81
C PHE A 109 2.88 -6.33 10.59
N PRO A 110 4.21 -6.41 10.80
CA PRO A 110 5.19 -6.44 9.72
C PRO A 110 4.97 -7.59 8.72
N GLU A 111 4.60 -8.76 9.19
CA GLU A 111 4.35 -9.93 8.35
C GLU A 111 3.11 -9.82 7.45
N LYS A 112 2.18 -8.91 7.78
CA LYS A 112 0.99 -8.62 6.98
C LYS A 112 1.15 -7.43 6.05
N SER A 113 2.17 -6.61 6.30
CA SER A 113 2.42 -5.37 5.57
C SER A 113 3.19 -5.57 4.26
N ILE A 114 3.77 -6.77 4.05
CA ILE A 114 4.57 -7.06 2.86
C ILE A 114 4.03 -8.30 2.17
N LEU A 115 3.53 -8.11 0.95
CA LEU A 115 3.17 -9.20 0.04
C LEU A 115 4.44 -9.71 -0.66
N VAL A 116 4.72 -11.01 -0.53
CA VAL A 116 5.82 -11.66 -1.22
C VAL A 116 5.30 -12.36 -2.47
N ILE A 117 5.87 -12.00 -3.61
CA ILE A 117 5.57 -12.57 -4.92
C ILE A 117 6.76 -13.42 -5.34
N PRO A 118 6.62 -14.75 -5.44
CA PRO A 118 7.70 -15.63 -5.85
C PRO A 118 8.21 -15.33 -7.27
N GLU A 119 9.43 -15.71 -7.54
CA GLU A 119 10.03 -15.66 -8.87
C GLU A 119 9.13 -16.34 -9.91
N GLY A 120 8.87 -15.65 -11.02
CA GLY A 120 8.05 -16.16 -12.12
C GLY A 120 6.55 -16.28 -11.82
N ALA A 121 6.10 -15.99 -10.61
CA ALA A 121 4.67 -16.08 -10.27
C ALA A 121 3.84 -14.99 -10.98
N PRO A 122 2.80 -15.37 -11.74
CA PRO A 122 1.86 -14.40 -12.30
C PRO A 122 1.18 -13.60 -11.21
N HIS A 123 1.10 -12.27 -11.41
CA HIS A 123 0.44 -11.39 -10.46
C HIS A 123 -0.17 -10.17 -11.12
N ALA A 124 -1.09 -9.53 -10.40
CA ALA A 124 -1.74 -8.29 -10.77
C ALA A 124 -2.21 -7.56 -9.50
N PHE A 125 -2.44 -6.26 -9.62
CA PHE A 125 -2.97 -5.42 -8.55
C PHE A 125 -4.25 -4.73 -9.00
N GLN A 126 -5.23 -4.64 -8.10
CA GLN A 126 -6.47 -3.92 -8.26
C GLN A 126 -6.57 -2.86 -7.17
N PRO A 127 -6.29 -1.59 -7.47
CA PRO A 127 -6.49 -0.49 -6.54
C PRO A 127 -7.96 -0.36 -6.12
N GLY A 128 -8.16 0.12 -4.89
CA GLY A 128 -9.46 0.58 -4.42
C GLY A 128 -9.78 2.00 -4.90
N HIS A 129 -10.80 2.62 -4.32
CA HIS A 129 -11.28 3.96 -4.67
C HIS A 129 -10.26 5.09 -4.47
N GLU A 130 -9.29 4.90 -3.59
CA GLU A 130 -8.24 5.89 -3.30
C GLU A 130 -6.99 5.69 -4.16
N GLY A 131 -7.00 4.68 -5.05
CA GLY A 131 -5.79 4.25 -5.75
C GLY A 131 -4.87 3.43 -4.85
N LEU A 132 -3.63 3.22 -5.31
CA LEU A 132 -2.66 2.39 -4.62
C LEU A 132 -1.25 2.89 -4.91
N VAL A 133 -0.45 3.09 -3.86
CA VAL A 133 0.98 3.34 -3.99
C VAL A 133 1.74 2.19 -3.32
N LEU A 134 2.57 1.52 -4.11
CA LEU A 134 3.39 0.40 -3.69
C LEU A 134 4.86 0.80 -3.63
N MET A 135 5.53 0.39 -2.56
CA MET A 135 6.97 0.31 -2.50
C MET A 135 7.36 -1.15 -2.69
N SER A 136 8.05 -1.46 -3.78
CA SER A 136 8.41 -2.83 -4.16
C SER A 136 9.91 -3.03 -4.20
N PHE A 137 10.35 -4.17 -3.69
CA PHE A 137 11.75 -4.54 -3.61
C PHE A 137 11.98 -5.82 -4.40
N HIS A 138 13.05 -5.84 -5.20
CA HIS A 138 13.32 -6.91 -6.15
C HIS A 138 14.67 -7.55 -5.90
N THR A 139 14.80 -8.84 -6.23
CA THR A 139 16.05 -9.60 -6.11
C THR A 139 16.95 -9.48 -7.34
N VAL A 140 16.62 -8.60 -8.25
CA VAL A 140 17.43 -8.18 -9.39
C VAL A 140 17.72 -6.69 -9.33
N ARG A 141 18.72 -6.22 -10.07
CA ARG A 141 19.02 -4.79 -10.22
C ARG A 141 17.90 -4.11 -10.99
N ALA A 142 17.81 -2.78 -10.86
CA ALA A 142 16.74 -2.00 -11.49
C ALA A 142 16.74 -2.13 -13.03
N GLU A 143 17.91 -2.10 -13.64
CA GLU A 143 18.11 -2.24 -15.09
C GLU A 143 17.84 -3.66 -15.61
N GLU A 144 17.81 -4.67 -14.73
CA GLU A 144 17.58 -6.07 -15.07
C GLU A 144 16.12 -6.48 -14.82
N LEU A 145 15.31 -5.60 -14.20
CA LEU A 145 13.92 -5.91 -13.91
C LEU A 145 13.12 -6.01 -15.22
N GLN A 146 12.54 -7.18 -15.42
CA GLN A 146 11.70 -7.47 -16.58
C GLN A 146 10.28 -7.77 -16.15
N GLU A 147 9.31 -7.19 -16.85
CA GLU A 147 7.90 -7.54 -16.77
C GLU A 147 7.53 -8.31 -18.03
N VAL A 148 7.10 -9.55 -17.86
CA VAL A 148 6.61 -10.38 -18.97
C VAL A 148 5.11 -10.51 -18.83
N PRO A 149 4.32 -10.00 -19.80
CA PRO A 149 2.89 -10.19 -19.81
C PRO A 149 2.51 -11.66 -19.70
N VAL A 150 1.45 -11.95 -18.98
CA VAL A 150 0.86 -13.29 -18.91
C VAL A 150 -0.46 -13.21 -19.65
N GLU A 151 -0.63 -14.07 -20.67
CA GLU A 151 -1.94 -14.24 -21.29
C GLU A 151 -2.93 -14.63 -20.18
N ALA A 152 -4.07 -13.93 -20.15
CA ALA A 152 -5.04 -14.08 -19.09
C ALA A 152 -5.44 -15.56 -18.97
N GLY A 153 -4.92 -16.22 -17.94
CA GLY A 153 -5.58 -17.37 -17.36
C GLY A 153 -6.99 -16.97 -16.91
N PRO A 154 -7.83 -17.88 -16.44
CA PRO A 154 -9.20 -17.56 -16.09
C PRO A 154 -9.25 -16.24 -15.31
N GLN A 155 -9.95 -15.26 -15.87
CA GLN A 155 -10.11 -13.93 -15.31
C GLN A 155 -10.38 -14.06 -13.81
N PRO A 156 -9.79 -13.23 -12.94
CA PRO A 156 -10.25 -13.15 -11.57
C PRO A 156 -11.77 -13.00 -11.64
N LEU A 157 -12.50 -13.93 -11.01
CA LEU A 157 -13.96 -13.86 -10.90
C LEU A 157 -14.35 -12.40 -10.70
N GLU A 158 -15.30 -11.90 -11.52
CA GLU A 158 -15.84 -10.54 -11.39
C GLU A 158 -15.95 -10.20 -9.92
N ILE A 159 -15.18 -9.22 -9.51
CA ILE A 159 -15.16 -8.81 -8.10
C ILE A 159 -16.51 -8.16 -7.86
N ALA A 160 -17.40 -8.87 -7.18
CA ALA A 160 -18.53 -8.18 -6.58
C ALA A 160 -17.98 -6.97 -5.80
N PRO A 161 -18.48 -5.76 -6.03
CA PRO A 161 -18.02 -4.59 -5.30
C PRO A 161 -18.07 -4.91 -3.81
N PRO A 162 -17.09 -4.45 -3.01
CA PRO A 162 -17.12 -4.69 -1.57
C PRO A 162 -18.48 -4.25 -1.04
N PRO A 163 -19.07 -5.00 -0.10
CA PRO A 163 -20.34 -4.61 0.49
C PRO A 163 -20.20 -3.18 1.01
N PRO A 164 -21.22 -2.31 0.77
CA PRO A 164 -21.16 -0.93 1.22
C PRO A 164 -20.83 -0.93 2.72
N ARG A 165 -19.84 -0.14 3.12
CA ARG A 165 -19.51 0.01 4.54
C ARG A 165 -20.80 0.29 5.30
N PRO A 166 -21.08 -0.40 6.42
CA PRO A 166 -22.24 -0.10 7.21
C PRO A 166 -22.21 1.39 7.52
N ARG A 167 -23.24 2.13 7.08
CA ARG A 167 -23.38 3.55 7.41
C ARG A 167 -23.21 3.64 8.92
N SER A 168 -22.18 4.34 9.38
CA SER A 168 -21.96 4.59 10.80
C SER A 168 -23.31 5.04 11.35
N ALA A 169 -23.86 4.25 12.27
CA ALA A 169 -25.12 4.58 12.90
C ALA A 169 -25.00 6.03 13.37
N ARG A 170 -25.86 6.91 12.84
CA ARG A 170 -25.93 8.30 13.31
C ARG A 170 -26.06 8.22 14.82
N VAL A 171 -25.02 8.67 15.51
CA VAL A 171 -25.09 8.87 16.96
C VAL A 171 -26.27 9.80 17.18
N PRO A 172 -27.33 9.37 17.89
CA PRO A 172 -28.45 10.25 18.15
C PRO A 172 -27.95 11.50 18.88
N PRO A 173 -28.49 12.69 18.57
CA PRO A 173 -28.10 13.92 19.26
C PRO A 173 -28.29 13.73 20.76
N ARG A 174 -27.23 14.00 21.52
CA ARG A 174 -27.23 13.94 22.98
C ARG A 174 -28.38 14.81 23.51
N ALA A 175 -29.32 14.23 24.22
CA ALA A 175 -30.39 14.96 24.85
C ALA A 175 -29.83 16.11 25.71
N PRO A 176 -30.42 17.32 25.68
CA PRO A 176 -29.97 18.43 26.50
C PRO A 176 -29.96 18.06 27.97
N ALA A 177 -28.88 18.30 28.66
CA ALA A 177 -28.74 18.06 30.08
C ALA A 177 -29.84 18.85 30.84
N ARG A 178 -30.73 18.14 31.50
CA ARG A 178 -31.77 18.76 32.37
C ARG A 178 -31.06 19.56 33.45
N GLY A 179 -31.50 20.80 33.57
CA GLY A 179 -30.95 21.85 34.43
C GLY A 179 -30.61 21.40 35.83
N GLY A 180 -29.39 21.65 36.23
CA GLY A 180 -28.94 21.49 37.60
C GLY A 180 -29.68 22.45 38.51
N LYS A 181 -30.29 21.94 39.56
CA LYS A 181 -30.92 22.70 40.64
C LYS A 181 -29.88 23.65 41.28
N ALA A 182 -30.21 24.93 41.30
CA ALA A 182 -29.43 25.94 41.97
C ALA A 182 -29.35 25.65 43.48
N PHE A 183 -28.17 25.55 44.05
CA PHE A 183 -27.95 25.51 45.47
C PHE A 183 -28.10 26.90 46.05
N PRO A 184 -28.80 27.08 47.21
CA PRO A 184 -28.94 28.40 47.87
C PRO A 184 -27.60 28.84 48.48
N ARG A 185 -27.22 30.08 48.19
CA ARG A 185 -26.10 30.79 48.79
C ARG A 185 -26.31 30.95 50.30
N LYS A 186 -25.41 30.38 51.11
CA LYS A 186 -25.35 30.70 52.57
C LYS A 186 -24.78 32.10 52.74
N GLU A 187 -25.62 33.02 53.27
CA GLU A 187 -25.22 34.30 53.78
C GLU A 187 -24.29 34.12 55.00
N LYS A 188 -23.08 34.70 54.94
CA LYS A 188 -22.23 34.90 56.11
C LYS A 188 -22.73 36.13 56.85
N ARG A 189 -23.31 35.94 58.06
CA ARG A 189 -23.44 37.01 59.05
C ARG A 189 -22.09 37.22 59.74
N ARG A 190 -21.89 38.47 60.08
CA ARG A 190 -20.73 39.06 60.83
C ARG A 190 -20.42 38.32 62.12
#